data_127e1580181f6d5ddd6994b3e4602acc
#
_entry.id   127e1580181f6d5ddd6994b3e4602acc
#
_cell.length_a   1.000
_cell.length_b   1.000
_cell.length_c   1.000
_cell.angle_alpha   90.00
_cell.angle_beta   90.00
_cell.angle_gamma   90.00
#
_symmetry.space_group_name_H-M   'P 1'
#
loop_
_entity.id
_entity.type
_entity.pdbx_description
1 polymer ?
#
loop_
_entity_poly.entity_id
_entity_poly.type
_entity_poly.pdbx_seq_one_letter_code
_entity_poly.pdbx_strand_id
1 'polypeptide(L)'
;MYEKAQSRKDQRGGPNHVRAQVTQALEGMLFRIKLARPVPADRNRPDVIQKRLDYANWFMGHAVVNHTVFIDECAYNIWTSRSQGRARRGGLAFRQVCGQRGRNVTVTMAISPTNGLVFLSAVIGGMNARRFDDFLTQTRLNLVPDEHVIFIYDGAPSHNNPAIPGPNTELKKLPPYSPFLNIVEQAISSLKAAIKADISRPEIQEQMNNREEARRQGIALGNYRTQLLQQALQRINIGTITGNPGSLCASRRY
;
A
#
# COMPACT_ATOMS: atom_id res chain seq x y z
N MET A 1 -10.78 34.28 58.94
CA MET A 1 -10.76 32.79 58.85
C MET A 1 -11.01 32.26 57.45
N TYR A 2 -10.71 33.06 56.42
CA TYR A 2 -10.95 32.69 55.01
C TYR A 2 -9.67 32.51 54.18
N GLU A 3 -8.50 32.82 54.68
CA GLU A 3 -7.22 32.76 53.94
C GLU A 3 -6.47 31.40 54.02
N LYS A 4 -6.90 30.46 54.86
CA LYS A 4 -6.22 29.16 55.01
C LYS A 4 -6.79 28.03 54.15
N ALA A 5 -7.84 28.30 53.36
CA ALA A 5 -8.47 27.27 52.51
C ALA A 5 -7.96 27.27 51.05
N GLN A 6 -7.27 28.30 50.58
CA GLN A 6 -6.79 28.40 49.19
C GLN A 6 -5.40 27.81 48.96
N SER A 7 -4.61 27.61 50.05
CA SER A 7 -3.23 27.09 49.95
C SER A 7 -3.09 25.56 49.79
N ARG A 8 -4.17 24.81 49.84
CA ARG A 8 -4.12 23.33 49.74
C ARG A 8 -4.58 22.76 48.41
N LYS A 9 -4.98 23.60 47.44
CA LYS A 9 -5.42 23.12 46.10
C LYS A 9 -4.33 23.07 45.04
N ASP A 10 -3.15 23.66 45.27
CA ASP A 10 -2.08 23.76 44.26
C ASP A 10 -1.01 22.66 44.36
N GLN A 11 -1.14 21.69 45.25
CA GLN A 11 -0.14 20.61 45.37
C GLN A 11 -0.54 19.27 44.73
N ARG A 12 -1.67 19.17 44.09
CA ARG A 12 -1.97 18.00 43.23
C ARG A 12 -1.72 18.42 41.79
N GLY A 13 -0.52 18.12 41.29
CA GLY A 13 -0.18 18.31 39.88
C GLY A 13 -1.29 17.71 39.01
N GLY A 14 -1.95 18.56 38.21
CA GLY A 14 -3.00 18.12 37.30
C GLY A 14 -2.50 17.07 36.29
N PRO A 15 -3.38 16.45 35.51
CA PRO A 15 -3.03 15.38 34.57
C PRO A 15 -1.86 15.72 33.66
N ASN A 16 -1.62 16.98 33.38
CA ASN A 16 -0.47 17.47 32.59
C ASN A 16 0.87 17.35 33.33
N HIS A 17 0.92 17.52 34.64
CA HIS A 17 2.15 17.39 35.45
C HIS A 17 2.59 15.92 35.52
N VAL A 18 1.65 15.00 35.77
CA VAL A 18 1.94 13.55 35.74
C VAL A 18 2.44 13.09 34.39
N ARG A 19 1.81 13.57 33.31
CA ARG A 19 2.22 13.27 31.93
C ARG A 19 3.63 13.78 31.65
N ALA A 20 3.99 14.97 32.07
CA ALA A 20 5.34 15.54 31.92
C ALA A 20 6.39 14.73 32.69
N GLN A 21 6.11 14.33 33.92
CA GLN A 21 7.03 13.49 34.72
C GLN A 21 7.24 12.11 34.10
N VAL A 22 6.17 11.47 33.63
CA VAL A 22 6.28 10.17 32.92
C VAL A 22 7.09 10.32 31.62
N THR A 23 6.87 11.39 30.87
CA THR A 23 7.66 11.66 29.65
C THR A 23 9.13 11.83 29.97
N GLN A 24 9.47 12.62 31.00
CA GLN A 24 10.85 12.86 31.43
C GLN A 24 11.53 11.57 31.93
N ALA A 25 10.83 10.75 32.68
CA ALA A 25 11.34 9.45 33.13
C ALA A 25 11.60 8.49 31.98
N LEU A 26 10.70 8.46 30.97
CA LEU A 26 10.84 7.62 29.77
C LEU A 26 11.97 8.13 28.86
N GLU A 27 12.20 9.44 28.77
CA GLU A 27 13.32 10.01 28.02
C GLU A 27 14.67 9.59 28.63
N GLY A 28 14.79 9.56 29.96
CA GLY A 28 15.96 9.03 30.67
C GLY A 28 16.22 7.55 30.36
N MET A 29 15.20 6.79 30.02
CA MET A 29 15.28 5.39 29.58
C MET A 29 15.40 5.23 28.06
N LEU A 30 15.61 6.29 27.29
CA LEU A 30 15.66 6.32 25.82
C LEU A 30 14.33 5.93 25.14
N PHE A 31 13.21 6.03 25.84
CA PHE A 31 11.87 5.82 25.26
C PHE A 31 11.33 7.13 24.68
N ARG A 32 10.67 7.03 23.52
CA ARG A 32 9.97 8.15 22.87
C ARG A 32 8.56 7.72 22.48
N ILE A 33 7.64 8.66 22.49
CA ILE A 33 6.29 8.45 21.98
C ILE A 33 6.38 8.16 20.48
N LYS A 34 5.91 6.99 20.06
CA LYS A 34 5.81 6.58 18.65
C LYS A 34 4.36 6.25 18.31
N LEU A 35 4.01 6.42 17.05
CA LEU A 35 2.70 5.94 16.55
C LEU A 35 2.62 4.42 16.72
N ALA A 36 1.66 3.96 17.54
CA ALA A 36 1.40 2.53 17.68
C ALA A 36 0.78 1.99 16.39
N ARG A 37 1.41 0.97 15.83
CA ARG A 37 0.86 0.26 14.66
C ARG A 37 0.04 -0.93 15.16
N PRO A 38 -1.24 -1.04 14.78
CA PRO A 38 -2.03 -2.21 15.14
C PRO A 38 -1.44 -3.44 14.45
N VAL A 39 -1.24 -4.49 15.23
CA VAL A 39 -0.79 -5.80 14.75
C VAL A 39 -1.89 -6.80 15.10
N PRO A 40 -2.42 -7.57 14.14
CA PRO A 40 -3.44 -8.59 14.42
C PRO A 40 -2.95 -9.57 15.49
N ALA A 41 -3.79 -9.88 16.48
CA ALA A 41 -3.45 -10.80 17.56
C ALA A 41 -3.06 -12.19 17.02
N ASP A 42 -3.74 -12.62 15.97
CA ASP A 42 -3.52 -13.92 15.34
C ASP A 42 -2.20 -14.05 14.56
N ARG A 43 -1.48 -12.94 14.35
CA ARG A 43 -0.24 -12.95 13.57
C ARG A 43 0.81 -13.92 14.13
N ASN A 44 0.86 -14.07 15.43
CA ASN A 44 1.87 -14.89 16.14
C ASN A 44 1.28 -16.16 16.75
N ARG A 45 0.12 -16.61 16.28
CA ARG A 45 -0.40 -17.94 16.66
C ARG A 45 0.58 -19.02 16.22
N PRO A 46 0.72 -20.12 16.98
CA PRO A 46 1.66 -21.20 16.67
C PRO A 46 1.49 -21.78 15.27
N ASP A 47 0.23 -21.98 14.83
CA ASP A 47 -0.08 -22.49 13.49
C ASP A 47 0.34 -21.53 12.37
N VAL A 48 0.24 -20.22 12.60
CA VAL A 48 0.68 -19.20 11.63
C VAL A 48 2.21 -19.12 11.56
N ILE A 49 2.88 -19.26 12.71
CA ILE A 49 4.34 -19.33 12.75
C ILE A 49 4.83 -20.56 12.00
N GLN A 50 4.19 -21.72 12.21
CA GLN A 50 4.53 -22.95 11.48
C GLN A 50 4.34 -22.80 9.97
N LYS A 51 3.21 -22.24 9.51
CA LYS A 51 2.98 -21.98 8.09
C LYS A 51 4.05 -21.05 7.46
N ARG A 52 4.58 -20.10 8.24
CA ARG A 52 5.68 -19.25 7.76
C ARG A 52 7.00 -20.01 7.67
N LEU A 53 7.27 -20.88 8.62
CA LEU A 53 8.45 -21.74 8.57
C LEU A 53 8.40 -22.71 7.39
N ASP A 54 7.25 -23.35 7.16
CA ASP A 54 7.03 -24.25 6.04
C ASP A 54 7.21 -23.53 4.70
N TYR A 55 6.66 -22.31 4.59
CA TYR A 55 6.85 -21.46 3.41
C TYR A 55 8.32 -21.08 3.21
N ALA A 56 9.03 -20.70 4.27
CA ALA A 56 10.44 -20.34 4.18
C ALA A 56 11.30 -21.52 3.72
N ASN A 57 11.07 -22.71 4.27
CA ASN A 57 11.77 -23.93 3.85
C ASN A 57 11.47 -24.29 2.40
N TRP A 58 10.20 -24.22 1.98
CA TRP A 58 9.80 -24.41 0.59
C TRP A 58 10.47 -23.38 -0.32
N PHE A 59 10.46 -22.10 0.07
CA PHE A 59 11.05 -21.02 -0.74
C PHE A 59 12.55 -21.24 -0.94
N MET A 60 13.28 -21.53 0.12
CA MET A 60 14.73 -21.76 0.06
C MET A 60 15.11 -23.04 -0.70
N GLY A 61 14.30 -24.08 -0.62
CA GLY A 61 14.59 -25.36 -1.29
C GLY A 61 14.08 -25.45 -2.73
N HIS A 62 13.08 -24.65 -3.09
CA HIS A 62 12.39 -24.80 -4.39
C HIS A 62 12.29 -23.49 -5.17
N ALA A 63 11.82 -22.43 -4.54
CA ALA A 63 11.52 -21.19 -5.26
C ALA A 63 12.78 -20.39 -5.67
N VAL A 64 13.86 -20.48 -4.90
CA VAL A 64 15.11 -19.73 -5.17
C VAL A 64 15.74 -20.11 -6.52
N VAL A 65 15.57 -21.37 -6.94
CA VAL A 65 16.14 -21.88 -8.20
C VAL A 65 15.19 -21.72 -9.40
N ASN A 66 13.98 -21.26 -9.18
CA ASN A 66 12.95 -21.06 -10.20
C ASN A 66 12.64 -19.58 -10.39
N HIS A 67 12.05 -19.24 -11.54
CA HIS A 67 11.59 -17.88 -11.79
C HIS A 67 10.35 -17.58 -10.94
N THR A 68 10.49 -16.70 -9.96
CA THR A 68 9.40 -16.29 -9.08
C THR A 68 8.82 -14.95 -9.50
N VAL A 69 7.50 -14.83 -9.47
CA VAL A 69 6.75 -13.59 -9.73
C VAL A 69 5.79 -13.35 -8.58
N PHE A 70 6.01 -12.26 -7.87
CA PHE A 70 5.16 -11.85 -6.75
C PHE A 70 4.05 -10.94 -7.24
N ILE A 71 2.84 -11.17 -6.72
CA ILE A 71 1.63 -10.44 -7.12
C ILE A 71 0.98 -9.83 -5.90
N ASP A 72 0.52 -8.59 -6.05
CA ASP A 72 -0.23 -7.88 -5.02
C ASP A 72 -1.11 -6.78 -5.60
N GLU A 73 -2.05 -6.31 -4.80
CA GLU A 73 -3.04 -5.31 -5.19
C GLU A 73 -3.03 -4.09 -4.28
N CYS A 74 -3.36 -2.97 -4.86
CA CYS A 74 -3.67 -1.78 -4.10
C CYS A 74 -4.82 -0.99 -4.71
N ALA A 75 -5.68 -0.47 -3.85
CA ALA A 75 -6.79 0.37 -4.25
C ALA A 75 -6.43 1.85 -4.13
N TYR A 76 -6.79 2.60 -5.16
CA TYR A 76 -6.65 4.06 -5.21
C TYR A 76 -8.01 4.72 -5.41
N ASN A 77 -8.14 5.92 -4.89
CA ASN A 77 -9.26 6.79 -5.22
C ASN A 77 -8.76 8.24 -5.37
N ILE A 78 -9.61 9.10 -5.88
CA ILE A 78 -9.27 10.52 -6.11
C ILE A 78 -8.89 11.29 -4.84
N TRP A 79 -9.21 10.75 -3.66
CA TRP A 79 -8.85 11.35 -2.38
C TRP A 79 -7.46 10.90 -1.91
N THR A 80 -6.80 10.04 -2.70
CA THR A 80 -5.42 9.63 -2.49
C THR A 80 -4.49 10.81 -2.76
N SER A 81 -4.20 11.61 -1.77
CA SER A 81 -3.40 12.80 -1.84
C SER A 81 -2.61 13.00 -0.56
N ARG A 82 -1.71 13.98 -0.53
CA ARG A 82 -0.91 14.28 0.66
C ARG A 82 -1.82 14.65 1.84
N SER A 83 -1.62 14.00 2.98
CA SER A 83 -2.35 14.26 4.22
C SER A 83 -1.74 15.39 5.06
N GLN A 84 -0.53 15.84 4.70
CA GLN A 84 0.20 16.88 5.42
C GLN A 84 0.37 18.11 4.55
N GLY A 85 0.24 19.28 5.14
CA GLY A 85 0.44 20.59 4.52
C GLY A 85 1.23 21.50 5.47
N ARG A 86 1.73 22.62 4.95
CA ARG A 86 2.39 23.66 5.73
C ARG A 86 1.43 24.81 5.95
N ALA A 87 1.34 25.29 7.19
CA ALA A 87 0.64 26.49 7.58
C ALA A 87 1.53 27.33 8.52
N ARG A 88 1.19 28.61 8.71
CA ARG A 88 1.84 29.43 9.74
C ARG A 88 1.63 28.81 11.11
N ARG A 89 2.56 29.02 12.03
CA ARG A 89 2.44 28.55 13.42
C ARG A 89 1.16 29.10 14.03
N GLY A 90 0.34 28.22 14.62
CA GLY A 90 -1.00 28.54 15.13
C GLY A 90 -2.11 28.55 14.09
N GLY A 91 -1.82 28.42 12.80
CA GLY A 91 -2.81 28.32 11.73
C GLY A 91 -3.12 26.86 11.33
N LEU A 92 -4.28 26.66 10.72
CA LEU A 92 -4.71 25.38 10.18
C LEU A 92 -4.30 25.25 8.71
N ALA A 93 -3.78 24.08 8.34
CA ALA A 93 -3.53 23.74 6.95
C ALA A 93 -4.83 23.23 6.30
N PHE A 94 -5.33 23.94 5.31
CA PHE A 94 -6.52 23.53 4.56
C PHE A 94 -6.10 22.99 3.18
N ARG A 95 -6.87 22.03 2.70
CA ARG A 95 -6.77 21.53 1.34
C ARG A 95 -8.16 21.41 0.75
N GLN A 96 -8.34 21.95 -0.43
CA GLN A 96 -9.55 21.69 -1.21
C GLN A 96 -9.55 20.23 -1.66
N VAL A 97 -10.65 19.54 -1.44
CA VAL A 97 -10.89 18.18 -1.92
C VAL A 97 -12.08 18.16 -2.86
N CYS A 98 -12.02 17.31 -3.86
CA CYS A 98 -13.13 17.13 -4.76
C CYS A 98 -14.36 16.62 -4.01
N GLY A 99 -15.52 17.25 -4.15
CA GLY A 99 -16.72 16.98 -3.36
C GLY A 99 -17.30 15.56 -3.52
N GLN A 100 -17.16 14.92 -4.70
CA GLN A 100 -17.64 13.57 -4.93
C GLN A 100 -16.47 12.58 -4.99
N ARG A 101 -16.56 11.54 -4.18
CA ARG A 101 -15.65 10.40 -4.20
C ARG A 101 -15.97 9.55 -5.42
N GLY A 102 -15.07 9.49 -6.40
CA GLY A 102 -15.18 8.59 -7.54
C GLY A 102 -15.07 7.12 -7.14
N ARG A 103 -15.23 6.23 -8.11
CA ARG A 103 -14.99 4.79 -7.92
C ARG A 103 -13.50 4.56 -7.63
N ASN A 104 -13.20 3.55 -6.83
CA ASN A 104 -11.82 3.11 -6.64
C ASN A 104 -11.26 2.55 -7.95
N VAL A 105 -9.97 2.76 -8.17
CA VAL A 105 -9.18 2.04 -9.16
C VAL A 105 -8.32 1.02 -8.42
N THR A 106 -8.46 -0.25 -8.75
CA THR A 106 -7.59 -1.30 -8.24
C THR A 106 -6.43 -1.48 -9.21
N VAL A 107 -5.22 -1.39 -8.69
CA VAL A 107 -3.99 -1.66 -9.41
C VAL A 107 -3.43 -2.97 -8.91
N THR A 108 -3.21 -3.90 -9.83
CA THR A 108 -2.54 -5.17 -9.57
C THR A 108 -1.18 -5.17 -10.24
N MET A 109 -0.15 -5.58 -9.53
CA MET A 109 1.24 -5.60 -9.99
C MET A 109 1.82 -6.99 -9.86
N ALA A 110 2.56 -7.40 -10.88
CA ALA A 110 3.37 -8.62 -10.92
C ALA A 110 4.85 -8.22 -11.04
N ILE A 111 5.67 -8.61 -10.06
CA ILE A 111 7.08 -8.24 -9.98
C ILE A 111 7.93 -9.49 -9.81
N SER A 112 8.96 -9.61 -10.66
CA SER A 112 10.00 -10.59 -10.51
C SER A 112 11.24 -9.99 -9.84
N PRO A 113 11.90 -10.69 -8.92
CA PRO A 113 13.17 -10.25 -8.33
C PRO A 113 14.27 -10.04 -9.38
N THR A 114 14.23 -10.79 -10.48
CA THR A 114 15.24 -10.75 -11.56
C THR A 114 14.88 -9.77 -12.65
N ASN A 115 13.62 -9.74 -13.07
CA ASN A 115 13.17 -8.98 -14.27
C ASN A 115 12.47 -7.66 -13.90
N GLY A 116 12.27 -7.39 -12.61
CA GLY A 116 11.53 -6.20 -12.15
C GLY A 116 10.03 -6.34 -12.42
N LEU A 117 9.40 -5.26 -12.92
CA LEU A 117 7.97 -5.29 -13.23
C LEU A 117 7.68 -6.14 -14.47
N VAL A 118 6.91 -7.19 -14.29
CA VAL A 118 6.45 -8.09 -15.36
C VAL A 118 5.16 -7.59 -15.99
N PHE A 119 4.17 -7.25 -15.17
CA PHE A 119 2.88 -6.77 -15.64
C PHE A 119 2.20 -5.87 -14.61
N LEU A 120 1.44 -4.91 -15.10
CA LEU A 120 0.60 -4.01 -14.29
C LEU A 120 -0.75 -3.84 -14.95
N SER A 121 -1.81 -3.98 -14.18
CA SER A 121 -3.19 -3.71 -14.62
C SER A 121 -3.86 -2.72 -13.67
N ALA A 122 -4.65 -1.80 -14.22
CA ALA A 122 -5.44 -0.84 -13.48
C ALA A 122 -6.91 -0.94 -13.92
N VAL A 123 -7.78 -1.38 -13.02
CA VAL A 123 -9.20 -1.60 -13.29
C VAL A 123 -10.09 -0.77 -12.38
N ILE A 124 -11.20 -0.26 -12.92
CA ILE A 124 -12.20 0.46 -12.13
C ILE A 124 -13.01 -0.53 -11.31
N GLY A 125 -13.08 -0.30 -10.00
CA GLY A 125 -13.76 -1.18 -9.03
C GLY A 125 -12.79 -2.10 -8.30
N GLY A 126 -13.34 -3.08 -7.57
CA GLY A 126 -12.58 -4.07 -6.82
C GLY A 126 -12.09 -5.24 -7.69
N MET A 127 -11.13 -5.98 -7.17
CA MET A 127 -10.73 -7.28 -7.70
C MET A 127 -11.77 -8.34 -7.38
N ASN A 128 -11.93 -9.28 -8.29
CA ASN A 128 -12.69 -10.51 -8.09
C ASN A 128 -11.94 -11.69 -8.74
N ALA A 129 -12.40 -12.92 -8.50
CA ALA A 129 -11.74 -14.12 -8.97
C ALA A 129 -11.47 -14.12 -10.48
N ARG A 130 -12.48 -13.78 -11.30
CA ARG A 130 -12.33 -13.72 -12.77
C ARG A 130 -11.26 -12.72 -13.20
N ARG A 131 -11.25 -11.52 -12.64
CA ARG A 131 -10.25 -10.49 -12.96
C ARG A 131 -8.84 -10.91 -12.51
N PHE A 132 -8.76 -11.66 -11.42
CA PHE A 132 -7.50 -12.20 -10.95
C PHE A 132 -6.99 -13.29 -11.90
N ASP A 133 -7.84 -14.21 -12.36
CA ASP A 133 -7.49 -15.22 -13.37
C ASP A 133 -7.05 -14.57 -14.70
N ASP A 134 -7.78 -13.55 -15.17
CA ASP A 134 -7.41 -12.76 -16.35
C ASP A 134 -6.03 -12.10 -16.16
N PHE A 135 -5.77 -11.55 -14.97
CA PHE A 135 -4.47 -10.94 -14.65
C PHE A 135 -3.33 -11.95 -14.65
N LEU A 136 -3.52 -13.13 -14.06
CA LEU A 136 -2.54 -14.23 -14.07
C LEU A 136 -2.22 -14.65 -15.50
N THR A 137 -3.26 -14.81 -16.33
CA THR A 137 -3.13 -15.19 -17.75
C THR A 137 -2.32 -14.14 -18.53
N GLN A 138 -2.66 -12.86 -18.38
CA GLN A 138 -1.92 -11.78 -19.02
C GLN A 138 -0.47 -11.69 -18.52
N THR A 139 -0.25 -11.89 -17.22
CA THR A 139 1.10 -11.92 -16.66
C THR A 139 1.92 -13.06 -17.25
N ARG A 140 1.34 -14.25 -17.38
CA ARG A 140 2.01 -15.42 -17.98
C ARG A 140 2.41 -15.19 -19.45
N LEU A 141 1.58 -14.49 -20.21
CA LEU A 141 1.87 -14.15 -21.63
C LEU A 141 3.06 -13.17 -21.77
N ASN A 142 3.40 -12.41 -20.74
CA ASN A 142 4.56 -11.51 -20.74
C ASN A 142 5.88 -12.19 -20.31
N LEU A 143 5.84 -13.49 -20.05
CA LEU A 143 7.00 -14.30 -19.63
C LEU A 143 7.40 -15.29 -20.72
N VAL A 144 8.61 -15.81 -20.62
CA VAL A 144 9.11 -16.81 -21.59
C VAL A 144 8.21 -18.07 -21.54
N PRO A 145 7.68 -18.57 -22.69
CA PRO A 145 6.69 -19.63 -22.70
C PRO A 145 7.15 -20.93 -22.03
N ASP A 146 8.40 -21.35 -22.26
CA ASP A 146 8.93 -22.63 -21.79
C ASP A 146 9.55 -22.56 -20.40
N GLU A 147 9.63 -21.37 -19.81
CA GLU A 147 10.21 -21.18 -18.48
C GLU A 147 9.22 -21.62 -17.40
N HIS A 148 9.72 -22.35 -16.39
CA HIS A 148 8.94 -22.67 -15.21
C HIS A 148 8.85 -21.46 -14.30
N VAL A 149 7.61 -21.02 -14.03
CA VAL A 149 7.31 -19.78 -13.27
C VAL A 149 6.45 -20.10 -12.06
N ILE A 150 6.81 -19.55 -10.93
CA ILE A 150 6.03 -19.64 -9.69
C ILE A 150 5.38 -18.28 -9.41
N PHE A 151 4.05 -18.20 -9.47
CA PHE A 151 3.30 -17.03 -9.04
C PHE A 151 3.02 -17.09 -7.53
N ILE A 152 3.47 -16.06 -6.81
CA ILE A 152 3.34 -15.93 -5.37
C ILE A 152 2.37 -14.76 -5.07
N TYR A 153 1.28 -15.03 -4.36
CA TYR A 153 0.22 -14.06 -4.07
C TYR A 153 -0.34 -14.24 -2.66
N ASP A 154 -1.07 -13.24 -2.16
CA ASP A 154 -1.68 -13.28 -0.83
C ASP A 154 -2.95 -14.14 -0.77
N GLY A 155 -3.48 -14.31 0.43
CA GLY A 155 -4.68 -15.11 0.69
C GLY A 155 -6.00 -14.33 0.63
N ALA A 156 -6.11 -13.24 -0.16
CA ALA A 156 -7.35 -12.49 -0.30
C ALA A 156 -8.50 -13.38 -0.84
N PRO A 157 -9.76 -13.11 -0.48
CA PRO A 157 -10.90 -13.90 -0.96
C PRO A 157 -11.02 -13.97 -2.48
N SER A 158 -10.61 -12.92 -3.19
CA SER A 158 -10.54 -12.87 -4.66
C SER A 158 -9.53 -13.83 -5.26
N HIS A 159 -8.58 -14.33 -4.47
CA HIS A 159 -7.50 -15.23 -4.89
C HIS A 159 -7.75 -16.68 -4.47
N ASN A 160 -9.00 -17.03 -4.14
CA ASN A 160 -9.32 -18.41 -3.79
C ASN A 160 -9.43 -19.29 -5.04
N ASN A 161 -8.58 -20.34 -5.09
CA ASN A 161 -8.55 -21.34 -6.16
C ASN A 161 -8.46 -20.74 -7.57
N PRO A 162 -7.47 -19.88 -7.87
CA PRO A 162 -7.34 -19.33 -9.21
C PRO A 162 -6.98 -20.43 -10.21
N ALA A 163 -7.39 -20.22 -11.47
CA ALA A 163 -7.01 -21.10 -12.55
C ALA A 163 -5.51 -21.00 -12.86
N ILE A 164 -4.87 -22.14 -13.16
CA ILE A 164 -3.47 -22.15 -13.60
C ILE A 164 -3.40 -21.51 -14.98
N PRO A 165 -2.64 -20.43 -15.19
CA PRO A 165 -2.70 -19.61 -16.41
C PRO A 165 -1.97 -20.21 -17.61
N GLY A 166 -1.41 -21.40 -17.49
CA GLY A 166 -0.71 -22.07 -18.59
C GLY A 166 0.24 -23.16 -18.13
N PRO A 167 0.92 -23.83 -19.06
CA PRO A 167 1.90 -24.86 -18.75
C PRO A 167 3.10 -24.25 -17.99
N ASN A 168 3.85 -25.09 -17.32
CA ASN A 168 5.05 -24.70 -16.56
C ASN A 168 4.78 -23.56 -15.55
N THR A 169 3.60 -23.55 -14.95
CA THR A 169 3.20 -22.54 -13.96
C THR A 169 2.79 -23.18 -12.66
N GLU A 170 3.38 -22.72 -11.56
CA GLU A 170 3.02 -23.07 -10.19
C GLU A 170 2.36 -21.85 -9.51
N LEU A 171 1.35 -22.12 -8.68
CA LEU A 171 0.66 -21.11 -7.88
C LEU A 171 0.94 -21.33 -6.40
N LYS A 172 1.42 -20.32 -5.70
CA LYS A 172 1.77 -20.39 -4.28
C LYS A 172 1.18 -19.25 -3.48
N LYS A 173 0.37 -19.58 -2.48
CA LYS A 173 -0.14 -18.59 -1.53
C LYS A 173 0.91 -18.24 -0.47
N LEU A 174 1.00 -16.96 -0.14
CA LEU A 174 1.73 -16.49 1.03
C LEU A 174 1.06 -16.95 2.33
N PRO A 175 1.84 -17.19 3.39
CA PRO A 175 1.28 -17.45 4.71
C PRO A 175 0.43 -16.27 5.20
N PRO A 176 -0.61 -16.52 6.01
CA PRO A 176 -1.42 -15.45 6.60
C PRO A 176 -0.57 -14.44 7.39
N TYR A 177 -1.00 -13.18 7.39
CA TYR A 177 -0.35 -12.08 8.13
C TYR A 177 1.13 -11.88 7.82
N SER A 178 1.57 -12.16 6.59
CA SER A 178 2.99 -12.14 6.19
C SER A 178 3.28 -11.20 5.00
N PRO A 179 2.79 -9.95 4.99
CA PRO A 179 3.04 -9.02 3.87
C PRO A 179 4.53 -8.72 3.68
N PHE A 180 5.33 -8.85 4.74
CA PHE A 180 6.78 -8.66 4.68
C PHE A 180 7.54 -9.70 3.82
N LEU A 181 6.88 -10.79 3.45
CA LEU A 181 7.38 -11.78 2.49
C LEU A 181 7.03 -11.44 1.04
N ASN A 182 6.23 -10.39 0.81
CA ASN A 182 5.85 -9.94 -0.52
C ASN A 182 6.70 -8.71 -0.94
N ILE A 183 7.56 -8.90 -1.92
CA ILE A 183 8.41 -7.80 -2.42
C ILE A 183 7.62 -6.69 -3.10
N VAL A 184 6.41 -6.97 -3.60
CA VAL A 184 5.54 -6.01 -4.29
C VAL A 184 5.10 -4.89 -3.37
N GLU A 185 5.01 -5.11 -2.05
CA GLU A 185 4.64 -4.08 -1.06
C GLU A 185 5.53 -2.82 -1.13
N GLN A 186 6.82 -2.99 -1.42
CA GLN A 186 7.74 -1.86 -1.56
C GLN A 186 7.45 -1.08 -2.85
N ALA A 187 7.23 -1.78 -3.95
CA ALA A 187 6.88 -1.19 -5.22
C ALA A 187 5.53 -0.46 -5.17
N ILE A 188 4.54 -1.04 -4.49
CA ILE A 188 3.25 -0.40 -4.21
C ILE A 188 3.44 0.90 -3.42
N SER A 189 4.32 0.92 -2.43
CA SER A 189 4.60 2.13 -1.65
C SER A 189 5.20 3.25 -2.51
N SER A 190 6.14 2.91 -3.40
CA SER A 190 6.74 3.84 -4.36
C SER A 190 5.72 4.33 -5.38
N LEU A 191 4.89 3.43 -5.92
CA LEU A 191 3.79 3.77 -6.82
C LEU A 191 2.79 4.71 -6.15
N LYS A 192 2.41 4.45 -4.90
CA LYS A 192 1.52 5.34 -4.12
C LYS A 192 2.09 6.75 -3.97
N ALA A 193 3.40 6.86 -3.72
CA ALA A 193 4.06 8.16 -3.61
C ALA A 193 4.06 8.90 -4.94
N ALA A 194 4.38 8.23 -6.05
CA ALA A 194 4.39 8.78 -7.40
C ALA A 194 2.99 9.25 -7.84
N ILE A 195 1.94 8.43 -7.63
CA ILE A 195 0.55 8.80 -7.93
C ILE A 195 0.12 10.02 -7.12
N LYS A 196 0.42 10.04 -5.80
CA LYS A 196 0.09 11.19 -4.95
C LYS A 196 0.77 12.47 -5.43
N ALA A 197 2.01 12.38 -5.89
CA ALA A 197 2.73 13.52 -6.44
C ALA A 197 2.08 14.00 -7.76
N ASP A 198 1.76 13.08 -8.68
CA ASP A 198 1.14 13.40 -9.96
C ASP A 198 -0.25 14.02 -9.79
N ILE A 199 -1.13 13.39 -9.02
CA ILE A 199 -2.49 13.90 -8.75
C ILE A 199 -2.48 15.26 -8.03
N SER A 200 -1.43 15.56 -7.24
CA SER A 200 -1.33 16.80 -6.49
C SER A 200 -0.85 17.99 -7.34
N ARG A 201 -0.52 17.79 -8.62
CA ARG A 201 -0.15 18.88 -9.52
C ARG A 201 -1.35 19.81 -9.79
N PRO A 202 -1.16 21.14 -9.79
CA PRO A 202 -2.24 22.09 -10.01
C PRO A 202 -3.05 21.80 -11.27
N GLU A 203 -2.37 21.47 -12.38
CA GLU A 203 -2.99 21.20 -13.69
C GLU A 203 -3.93 20.00 -13.62
N ILE A 204 -3.52 18.94 -12.91
CA ILE A 204 -4.33 17.72 -12.73
C ILE A 204 -5.52 18.02 -11.80
N GLN A 205 -5.31 18.83 -10.77
CA GLN A 205 -6.40 19.25 -9.88
C GLN A 205 -7.43 20.10 -10.61
N GLU A 206 -7.00 20.99 -11.51
CA GLU A 206 -7.89 21.76 -12.37
C GLU A 206 -8.70 20.87 -13.30
N GLN A 207 -8.04 19.93 -13.99
CA GLN A 207 -8.71 18.91 -14.82
C GLN A 207 -9.73 18.11 -14.01
N MET A 208 -9.39 17.65 -12.82
CA MET A 208 -10.30 16.90 -11.94
C MET A 208 -11.54 17.71 -11.52
N ASN A 209 -11.49 19.02 -11.53
CA ASN A 209 -12.59 19.90 -11.20
C ASN A 209 -13.38 20.39 -12.42
N ASN A 210 -12.96 20.06 -13.63
CA ASN A 210 -13.60 20.49 -14.87
C ASN A 210 -14.92 19.72 -15.12
N ARG A 211 -16.02 20.33 -14.63
CA ARG A 211 -17.38 19.80 -14.80
C ARG A 211 -17.88 19.89 -16.24
N GLU A 212 -17.44 20.89 -16.97
CA GLU A 212 -17.88 21.11 -18.35
C GLU A 212 -17.33 20.02 -19.26
N GLU A 213 -16.08 19.63 -19.07
CA GLU A 213 -15.47 18.54 -19.82
C GLU A 213 -16.15 17.20 -19.55
N ALA A 214 -16.45 16.89 -18.29
CA ALA A 214 -17.21 15.70 -17.95
C ALA A 214 -18.61 15.68 -18.62
N ARG A 215 -19.28 16.84 -18.67
CA ARG A 215 -20.58 16.98 -19.37
C ARG A 215 -20.45 16.81 -20.87
N ARG A 216 -19.40 17.38 -21.49
CA ARG A 216 -19.12 17.19 -22.92
C ARG A 216 -18.93 15.74 -23.28
N GLN A 217 -18.28 14.97 -22.40
CA GLN A 217 -18.08 13.52 -22.58
C GLN A 217 -19.30 12.68 -22.19
N GLY A 218 -20.39 13.29 -21.71
CA GLY A 218 -21.60 12.56 -21.32
C GLY A 218 -21.44 11.66 -20.09
N ILE A 219 -20.42 11.89 -19.26
CA ILE A 219 -20.12 11.04 -18.10
C ILE A 219 -20.25 11.81 -16.78
N ALA A 220 -20.60 11.08 -15.72
CA ALA A 220 -20.63 11.65 -14.39
C ALA A 220 -19.22 12.11 -13.97
N LEU A 221 -19.11 13.25 -13.28
CA LEU A 221 -17.83 13.82 -12.82
C LEU A 221 -16.96 12.82 -12.03
N GLY A 222 -17.60 11.96 -11.22
CA GLY A 222 -16.87 10.91 -10.49
C GLY A 222 -16.20 9.90 -11.42
N ASN A 223 -16.84 9.50 -12.50
CA ASN A 223 -16.29 8.60 -13.51
C ASN A 223 -15.18 9.29 -14.31
N TYR A 224 -15.37 10.55 -14.70
CA TYR A 224 -14.34 11.35 -15.34
C TYR A 224 -13.05 11.43 -14.51
N ARG A 225 -13.17 11.71 -13.23
CA ARG A 225 -12.03 11.73 -12.29
C ARG A 225 -11.35 10.35 -12.16
N THR A 226 -12.14 9.27 -12.20
CA THR A 226 -11.60 7.91 -12.16
C THR A 226 -10.80 7.60 -13.42
N GLN A 227 -11.24 8.06 -14.58
CA GLN A 227 -10.49 7.94 -15.84
C GLN A 227 -9.17 8.73 -15.77
N LEU A 228 -9.18 9.96 -15.25
CA LEU A 228 -7.95 10.74 -15.05
C LEU A 228 -6.95 10.04 -14.12
N LEU A 229 -7.44 9.41 -13.05
CA LEU A 229 -6.61 8.60 -12.16
C LEU A 229 -6.00 7.40 -12.90
N GLN A 230 -6.78 6.71 -13.72
CA GLN A 230 -6.29 5.59 -14.53
C GLN A 230 -5.23 6.04 -15.56
N GLN A 231 -5.43 7.20 -16.18
CA GLN A 231 -4.44 7.80 -17.08
C GLN A 231 -3.16 8.21 -16.33
N ALA A 232 -3.28 8.73 -15.11
CA ALA A 232 -2.13 9.05 -14.27
C ALA A 232 -1.28 7.80 -13.99
N LEU A 233 -1.93 6.67 -13.70
CA LEU A 233 -1.26 5.38 -13.51
C LEU A 233 -0.50 4.92 -14.75
N GLN A 234 -1.06 5.14 -15.94
CA GLN A 234 -0.41 4.80 -17.21
C GLN A 234 0.80 5.70 -17.53
N ARG A 235 0.75 6.98 -17.10
CA ARG A 235 1.86 7.94 -17.32
C ARG A 235 3.04 7.71 -16.40
N ILE A 236 2.83 7.13 -15.22
CA ILE A 236 3.90 6.86 -14.28
C ILE A 236 4.83 5.86 -14.91
N ASN A 237 6.02 6.34 -15.30
CA ASN A 237 7.04 5.48 -15.90
C ASN A 237 7.51 4.47 -14.85
N ILE A 238 7.17 3.23 -15.10
CA ILE A 238 7.39 2.09 -14.21
C ILE A 238 8.90 1.87 -13.98
N GLY A 239 9.74 2.31 -14.90
CA GLY A 239 11.20 2.34 -14.71
C GLY A 239 11.68 3.13 -13.48
N THR A 240 10.90 4.11 -13.03
CA THR A 240 11.17 4.87 -11.79
C THR A 240 10.78 4.08 -10.53
N ILE A 241 9.86 3.12 -10.65
CA ILE A 241 9.38 2.29 -9.53
C ILE A 241 10.33 1.11 -9.30
N THR A 242 10.88 0.58 -10.39
CA THR A 242 11.79 -0.57 -10.37
C THR A 242 13.25 -0.16 -10.35
N GLY A 243 13.56 1.08 -9.98
CA GLY A 243 14.94 1.57 -9.90
C GLY A 243 15.87 0.53 -9.27
N ASN A 244 16.69 -0.07 -10.11
CA ASN A 244 17.71 -1.10 -9.86
C ASN A 244 17.22 -2.28 -8.98
N PRO A 245 16.98 -3.49 -9.51
CA PRO A 245 16.53 -4.66 -8.74
C PRO A 245 17.34 -4.93 -7.48
N GLY A 246 18.62 -4.52 -7.45
CA GLY A 246 19.49 -4.62 -6.27
C GLY A 246 19.11 -3.72 -5.10
N SER A 247 18.34 -2.64 -5.31
CA SER A 247 17.95 -1.72 -4.23
C SER A 247 16.71 -2.19 -3.46
N LEU A 248 15.90 -3.04 -4.02
CA LEU A 248 14.71 -3.59 -3.36
C LEU A 248 15.07 -4.56 -2.22
N CYS A 249 16.25 -5.19 -2.31
CA CYS A 249 16.74 -6.11 -1.27
C CYS A 249 17.55 -5.44 -0.15
N ALA A 250 18.11 -4.23 -0.37
CA ALA A 250 19.12 -3.64 0.50
C ALA A 250 18.59 -2.69 1.60
N SER A 251 17.32 -2.34 1.62
CA SER A 251 16.81 -1.25 2.50
C SER A 251 16.18 -1.70 3.82
N ARG A 252 16.34 -2.94 4.23
CA ARG A 252 15.93 -3.37 5.59
C ARG A 252 17.15 -3.41 6.51
N ARG A 253 17.54 -2.25 7.05
CA ARG A 253 18.20 -2.20 8.36
C ARG A 253 17.08 -2.09 9.42
N TYR A 254 17.05 -3.07 10.29
CA TYR A 254 16.16 -3.17 11.45
C TYR A 254 16.41 -2.06 12.47
#